data_5069c93be1667ed7da77eb156ff7cd97
#
_entry.id   5069c93be1667ed7da77eb156ff7cd97
#
_cell.length_a   1.000
_cell.length_b   1.000
_cell.length_c   1.000
_cell.angle_alpha   90.00
_cell.angle_beta   90.00
_cell.angle_gamma   90.00
#
_symmetry.space_group_name_H-M   'P 1'
#
loop_
_entity.id
_entity.type
_entity.pdbx_description
1 polymer ?
#
loop_
_entity_poly.entity_id
_entity_poly.type
_entity_poly.pdbx_seq_one_letter_code
_entity_poly.pdbx_strand_id
1 'polypeptide(L)'
;KDILENIYYGISLMAGRVKVGDYIICDGIRGRVSSISYISTTIEANDGSVISFQNSQLLTKNYKNMTKNHGYEVAVLEVGVAYGNNLKQVRELLQKNILKLPCVDVTRGVTVMVKELADSAVTLKIVAWVPVLTQAIDCSRILECAYDTLNANNIEIPFPQQDVHI
;
A
#
# COMPACT_ATOMS: atom_id res chain seq x y z
N LYS A 1 29.73 -24.26 9.48
CA LYS A 1 29.31 -23.01 10.15
C LYS A 1 27.96 -22.55 9.62
N ASP A 2 27.77 -22.51 8.33
CA ASP A 2 26.57 -21.98 7.68
C ASP A 2 25.30 -22.85 7.90
N ILE A 3 25.45 -24.18 7.99
CA ILE A 3 24.32 -25.10 8.20
C ILE A 3 23.77 -24.94 9.61
N LEU A 4 24.61 -24.91 10.63
CA LEU A 4 24.19 -24.73 12.03
C LEU A 4 23.56 -23.35 12.25
N GLU A 5 24.09 -22.34 11.60
CA GLU A 5 23.53 -21.00 11.63
C GLU A 5 22.14 -20.94 11.01
N ASN A 6 21.96 -21.55 9.85
CA ASN A 6 20.65 -21.64 9.19
C ASN A 6 19.63 -22.43 10.02
N ILE A 7 20.05 -23.52 10.67
CA ILE A 7 19.17 -24.29 11.56
C ILE A 7 18.75 -23.47 12.77
N TYR A 8 19.67 -22.75 13.41
CA TYR A 8 19.37 -21.86 14.53
C TYR A 8 18.35 -20.79 14.14
N TYR A 9 18.56 -20.14 13.01
CA TYR A 9 17.62 -19.14 12.49
C TYR A 9 16.29 -19.76 12.05
N GLY A 10 16.29 -20.99 11.51
CA GLY A 10 15.08 -21.73 11.19
C GLY A 10 14.20 -22.01 12.39
N ILE A 11 14.81 -22.46 13.49
CA ILE A 11 14.12 -22.65 14.76
C ILE A 11 13.57 -21.32 15.29
N SER A 12 14.34 -20.25 15.20
CA SER A 12 13.92 -18.90 15.61
C SER A 12 12.75 -18.37 14.77
N LEU A 13 12.71 -18.65 13.47
CA LEU A 13 11.59 -18.32 12.59
C LEU A 13 10.33 -19.10 12.97
N MET A 14 10.47 -20.43 13.16
CA MET A 14 9.37 -21.31 13.55
C MET A 14 8.79 -20.94 14.93
N ALA A 15 9.58 -20.30 15.79
CA ALA A 15 9.14 -19.79 17.10
C ALA A 15 8.19 -18.58 17.03
N GLY A 16 7.74 -18.18 15.83
CA GLY A 16 6.65 -17.25 15.64
C GLY A 16 6.99 -15.88 15.05
N ARG A 17 8.22 -15.67 14.57
CA ARG A 17 8.58 -14.43 13.87
C ARG A 17 7.95 -14.35 12.49
N VAL A 18 7.96 -15.46 11.75
CA VAL A 18 7.35 -15.63 10.44
C VAL A 18 6.64 -16.97 10.40
N LYS A 19 5.45 -17.04 9.85
CA LYS A 19 4.66 -18.26 9.71
C LYS A 19 4.35 -18.51 8.24
N VAL A 20 4.10 -19.77 7.88
CA VAL A 20 3.53 -20.13 6.58
C VAL A 20 2.22 -19.39 6.39
N GLY A 21 2.04 -18.76 5.23
CA GLY A 21 0.90 -17.91 4.93
C GLY A 21 1.11 -16.42 5.22
N ASP A 22 2.15 -16.04 5.96
CA ASP A 22 2.48 -14.63 6.19
C ASP A 22 2.89 -13.96 4.86
N TYR A 23 2.50 -12.71 4.71
CA TYR A 23 2.93 -11.87 3.61
C TYR A 23 4.09 -10.98 4.06
N ILE A 24 5.23 -11.14 3.41
CA ILE A 24 6.46 -10.44 3.79
C ILE A 24 7.07 -9.67 2.63
N ILE A 25 7.88 -8.70 2.97
CA ILE A 25 8.74 -7.96 2.02
C ILE A 25 10.18 -8.13 2.50
N CYS A 26 11.01 -8.73 1.67
CA CYS A 26 12.44 -8.92 1.93
C CYS A 26 13.23 -8.63 0.65
N ASP A 27 14.27 -7.81 0.74
CA ASP A 27 15.08 -7.39 -0.42
C ASP A 27 14.25 -6.82 -1.58
N GLY A 28 13.17 -6.08 -1.28
CA GLY A 28 12.26 -5.55 -2.29
C GLY A 28 11.30 -6.58 -2.91
N ILE A 29 11.40 -7.84 -2.53
CA ILE A 29 10.53 -8.91 -3.00
C ILE A 29 9.32 -8.97 -2.07
N ARG A 30 8.14 -8.90 -2.66
CA ARG A 30 6.85 -9.03 -1.96
C ARG A 30 6.26 -10.40 -2.26
N GLY A 31 5.88 -11.13 -1.24
CA GLY A 31 5.29 -12.44 -1.44
C GLY A 31 4.80 -13.10 -0.17
N ARG A 32 4.13 -14.23 -0.36
CA ARG A 32 3.58 -15.06 0.71
C ARG A 32 4.56 -16.19 1.03
N VAL A 33 4.78 -16.42 2.31
CA VAL A 33 5.57 -17.56 2.78
C VAL A 33 4.80 -18.86 2.50
N SER A 34 5.35 -19.71 1.64
CA SER A 34 4.75 -21.00 1.25
C SER A 34 5.27 -22.16 2.10
N SER A 35 6.53 -22.10 2.51
CA SER A 35 7.13 -23.12 3.37
C SER A 35 8.29 -22.57 4.21
N ILE A 36 8.51 -23.16 5.37
CA ILE A 36 9.66 -22.89 6.23
C ILE A 36 10.28 -24.23 6.58
N SER A 37 11.56 -24.41 6.21
CA SER A 37 12.38 -25.57 6.61
C SER A 37 13.45 -25.14 7.62
N TYR A 38 14.22 -26.09 8.11
CA TYR A 38 15.35 -25.82 9.00
C TYR A 38 16.44 -24.93 8.37
N ILE A 39 16.56 -24.95 7.05
CA ILE A 39 17.65 -24.28 6.32
C ILE A 39 17.15 -23.07 5.56
N SER A 40 15.96 -23.15 4.97
CA SER A 40 15.43 -22.15 4.04
C SER A 40 13.96 -21.85 4.25
N THR A 41 13.57 -20.66 3.85
CA THR A 41 12.19 -20.19 3.77
C THR A 41 11.86 -19.89 2.32
N THR A 42 10.76 -20.46 1.82
CA THR A 42 10.30 -20.28 0.44
C THR A 42 9.15 -19.29 0.39
N ILE A 43 9.21 -18.39 -0.56
CA ILE A 43 8.23 -17.31 -0.77
C ILE A 43 7.70 -17.41 -2.19
N GLU A 44 6.39 -17.34 -2.35
CA GLU A 44 5.71 -17.13 -3.61
C GLU A 44 5.53 -15.63 -3.82
N ALA A 45 6.30 -15.07 -4.74
CA ALA A 45 6.28 -13.64 -5.03
C ALA A 45 5.05 -13.24 -5.87
N ASN A 46 4.71 -11.96 -5.85
CA ASN A 46 3.54 -11.43 -6.58
C ASN A 46 3.63 -11.56 -8.10
N ASP A 47 4.83 -11.67 -8.64
CA ASP A 47 5.08 -11.90 -10.07
C ASP A 47 4.94 -13.39 -10.50
N GLY A 48 4.58 -14.26 -9.56
CA GLY A 48 4.46 -15.70 -9.77
C GLY A 48 5.76 -16.48 -9.62
N SER A 49 6.87 -15.83 -9.30
CA SER A 49 8.13 -16.51 -9.02
C SER A 49 8.14 -17.14 -7.63
N VAL A 50 8.90 -18.24 -7.50
CA VAL A 50 9.14 -18.90 -6.21
C VAL A 50 10.59 -18.67 -5.82
N ILE A 51 10.80 -18.07 -4.68
CA ILE A 51 12.13 -17.68 -4.21
C ILE A 51 12.41 -18.35 -2.88
N SER A 52 13.59 -18.94 -2.76
CA SER A 52 14.06 -19.56 -1.53
C SER A 52 15.19 -18.72 -0.93
N PHE A 53 14.97 -18.24 0.28
CA PHE A 53 15.98 -17.55 1.09
C PHE A 53 16.57 -18.52 2.11
N GLN A 54 17.88 -18.48 2.30
CA GLN A 54 18.47 -19.12 3.47
C GLN A 54 17.93 -18.42 4.74
N ASN A 55 17.64 -19.17 5.79
CA ASN A 55 17.05 -18.62 7.01
C ASN A 55 17.92 -17.54 7.64
N SER A 56 19.25 -17.70 7.58
CA SER A 56 20.21 -16.69 8.02
C SER A 56 20.09 -15.38 7.23
N GLN A 57 19.87 -15.46 5.93
CA GLN A 57 19.70 -14.27 5.09
C GLN A 57 18.40 -13.53 5.41
N LEU A 58 17.33 -14.27 5.67
CA LEU A 58 16.05 -13.66 6.00
C LEU A 58 16.09 -12.91 7.34
N LEU A 59 16.74 -13.49 8.37
CA LEU A 59 16.78 -12.91 9.72
C LEU A 59 17.89 -11.88 9.93
N THR A 60 18.97 -11.94 9.16
CA THR A 60 20.04 -10.94 9.23
C THR A 60 19.74 -9.69 8.41
N LYS A 61 18.82 -9.79 7.44
CA LYS A 61 18.32 -8.64 6.69
C LYS A 61 17.05 -8.08 7.32
N ASN A 62 16.79 -6.83 7.06
CA ASN A 62 15.53 -6.22 7.44
C ASN A 62 14.41 -6.77 6.55
N TYR A 63 13.44 -7.44 7.15
CA TYR A 63 12.22 -7.85 6.47
C TYR A 63 11.00 -7.17 7.12
N LYS A 64 9.95 -6.97 6.33
CA LYS A 64 8.66 -6.47 6.81
C LYS A 64 7.66 -7.62 6.81
N ASN A 65 7.04 -7.89 7.94
CA ASN A 65 5.90 -8.82 8.02
C ASN A 65 4.60 -8.01 7.99
N MET A 66 3.95 -8.01 6.84
CA MET A 66 2.75 -7.21 6.59
C MET A 66 1.51 -7.81 7.23
N THR A 67 1.50 -9.12 7.48
CA THR A 67 0.36 -9.83 8.07
C THR A 67 0.20 -9.56 9.56
N LYS A 68 1.30 -9.31 10.28
CA LYS A 68 1.29 -9.06 11.73
C LYS A 68 0.56 -7.79 12.15
N ASN A 69 0.33 -6.86 11.25
CA ASN A 69 -0.46 -5.66 11.50
C ASN A 69 -1.90 -5.83 10.97
N HIS A 70 -2.55 -6.92 11.33
CA HIS A 70 -3.92 -7.28 10.91
C HIS A 70 -4.10 -7.41 9.39
N GLY A 71 -3.02 -7.55 8.64
CA GLY A 71 -3.05 -7.74 7.18
C GLY A 71 -3.42 -6.50 6.39
N TYR A 72 -3.33 -5.32 6.96
CA TYR A 72 -3.55 -4.04 6.28
C TYR A 72 -2.24 -3.30 6.05
N GLU A 73 -2.17 -2.59 4.94
CA GLU A 73 -1.09 -1.65 4.63
C GLU A 73 -1.65 -0.30 4.18
N VAL A 74 -0.82 0.72 4.28
CA VAL A 74 -1.18 2.06 3.84
C VAL A 74 -1.20 2.14 2.31
N ALA A 75 -2.29 2.66 1.76
CA ALA A 75 -2.40 3.08 0.37
C ALA A 75 -2.25 4.60 0.30
N VAL A 76 -1.33 5.08 -0.51
CA VAL A 76 -1.09 6.51 -0.72
C VAL A 76 -1.32 6.83 -2.19
N LEU A 77 -2.27 7.70 -2.46
CA LEU A 77 -2.70 8.07 -3.80
C LEU A 77 -2.73 9.59 -3.95
N GLU A 78 -2.67 10.06 -5.17
CA GLU A 78 -2.71 11.48 -5.48
C GLU A 78 -3.77 11.77 -6.54
N VAL A 79 -4.49 12.87 -6.35
CA VAL A 79 -5.43 13.39 -7.32
C VAL A 79 -5.26 14.91 -7.43
N GLY A 80 -5.37 15.44 -8.64
CA GLY A 80 -5.34 16.88 -8.90
C GLY A 80 -6.76 17.44 -8.99
N VAL A 81 -7.00 18.58 -8.38
CA VAL A 81 -8.24 19.35 -8.53
C VAL A 81 -7.94 20.76 -9.02
N ALA A 82 -8.84 21.35 -9.81
CA ALA A 82 -8.68 22.69 -10.31
C ALA A 82 -8.61 23.72 -9.17
N TYR A 83 -7.85 24.78 -9.41
CA TYR A 83 -7.84 25.95 -8.52
C TYR A 83 -9.24 26.59 -8.42
N GLY A 84 -9.51 27.27 -7.32
CA GLY A 84 -10.78 27.92 -7.05
C GLY A 84 -11.81 27.07 -6.33
N ASN A 85 -11.55 25.77 -6.11
CA ASN A 85 -12.41 24.91 -5.30
C ASN A 85 -12.21 25.14 -3.80
N ASN A 86 -13.27 24.94 -3.02
CA ASN A 86 -13.17 24.90 -1.57
C ASN A 86 -12.50 23.58 -1.14
N LEU A 87 -11.21 23.63 -0.84
CA LEU A 87 -10.39 22.45 -0.54
C LEU A 87 -10.88 21.69 0.71
N LYS A 88 -11.46 22.39 1.69
CA LYS A 88 -12.04 21.73 2.86
C LYS A 88 -13.22 20.86 2.47
N GLN A 89 -14.12 21.39 1.66
CA GLN A 89 -15.28 20.64 1.15
C GLN A 89 -14.86 19.47 0.27
N VAL A 90 -13.90 19.68 -0.62
CA VAL A 90 -13.36 18.60 -1.50
C VAL A 90 -12.78 17.46 -0.66
N ARG A 91 -11.96 17.78 0.35
CA ARG A 91 -11.37 16.77 1.24
C ARG A 91 -12.42 15.98 2.00
N GLU A 92 -13.42 16.67 2.56
CA GLU A 92 -14.51 16.02 3.30
C GLU A 92 -15.34 15.10 2.42
N LEU A 93 -15.63 15.49 1.18
CA LEU A 93 -16.34 14.65 0.20
C LEU A 93 -15.54 13.40 -0.16
N LEU A 94 -14.25 13.54 -0.44
CA LEU A 94 -13.37 12.42 -0.75
C LEU A 94 -13.26 11.46 0.44
N GLN A 95 -13.01 11.98 1.64
CA GLN A 95 -12.92 11.17 2.85
C GLN A 95 -14.20 10.37 3.09
N LYS A 96 -15.35 11.03 3.02
CA LYS A 96 -16.65 10.41 3.24
C LYS A 96 -16.94 9.27 2.26
N ASN A 97 -16.68 9.48 0.96
CA ASN A 97 -17.00 8.50 -0.05
C ASN A 97 -16.01 7.35 -0.10
N ILE A 98 -14.71 7.61 0.06
CA ILE A 98 -13.69 6.57 0.11
C ILE A 98 -13.89 5.69 1.34
N LEU A 99 -14.27 6.25 2.48
CA LEU A 99 -14.52 5.50 3.70
C LEU A 99 -15.67 4.48 3.58
N LYS A 100 -16.56 4.67 2.61
CA LYS A 100 -17.67 3.72 2.32
C LYS A 100 -17.22 2.49 1.53
N LEU A 101 -16.03 2.50 0.94
CA LEU A 101 -15.53 1.36 0.18
C LEU A 101 -15.27 0.16 1.10
N PRO A 102 -15.74 -1.05 0.73
CA PRO A 102 -15.58 -2.25 1.57
C PRO A 102 -14.12 -2.63 1.82
N CYS A 103 -13.22 -2.23 0.92
CA CYS A 103 -11.79 -2.54 1.02
C CYS A 103 -11.03 -1.62 1.99
N VAL A 104 -11.63 -0.53 2.46
CA VAL A 104 -10.99 0.44 3.33
C VAL A 104 -11.25 0.11 4.80
N ASP A 105 -10.20 0.09 5.60
CA ASP A 105 -10.31 -0.07 7.05
C ASP A 105 -10.88 1.21 7.68
N VAL A 106 -12.14 1.10 8.11
CA VAL A 106 -12.88 2.21 8.72
C VAL A 106 -12.26 2.65 10.06
N THR A 107 -11.66 1.72 10.80
CA THR A 107 -11.10 2.02 12.12
C THR A 107 -9.86 2.92 12.05
N ARG A 108 -9.07 2.76 10.99
CA ARG A 108 -7.90 3.61 10.73
C ARG A 108 -8.24 4.88 9.96
N GLY A 109 -9.42 4.90 9.34
CA GLY A 109 -9.94 6.06 8.64
C GLY A 109 -9.25 6.37 7.31
N VAL A 110 -9.70 7.44 6.71
CA VAL A 110 -9.16 8.01 5.48
C VAL A 110 -8.74 9.44 5.74
N THR A 111 -7.54 9.80 5.33
CA THR A 111 -7.03 11.16 5.43
C THR A 111 -6.80 11.72 4.03
N VAL A 112 -7.32 12.90 3.76
CA VAL A 112 -7.04 13.66 2.54
C VAL A 112 -6.39 14.98 2.92
N MET A 113 -5.23 15.25 2.35
CA MET A 113 -4.46 16.46 2.63
C MET A 113 -3.99 17.12 1.34
N VAL A 114 -3.77 18.42 1.38
CA VAL A 114 -3.10 19.12 0.29
C VAL A 114 -1.63 18.73 0.31
N LYS A 115 -1.14 18.19 -0.80
CA LYS A 115 0.27 17.85 -0.97
C LYS A 115 1.06 19.03 -1.53
N GLU A 116 0.52 19.64 -2.57
CA GLU A 116 1.24 20.64 -3.36
C GLU A 116 0.26 21.57 -4.09
N LEU A 117 0.67 22.81 -4.27
CA LEU A 117 0.06 23.75 -5.18
C LEU A 117 0.87 23.71 -6.49
N ALA A 118 0.49 22.80 -7.39
CA ALA A 118 1.19 22.56 -8.63
C ALA A 118 0.81 23.58 -9.73
N ASP A 119 1.49 23.54 -10.86
CA ASP A 119 1.34 24.54 -11.95
C ASP A 119 -0.08 24.62 -12.50
N SER A 120 -0.77 23.49 -12.62
CA SER A 120 -2.11 23.42 -13.24
C SER A 120 -3.20 22.90 -12.29
N ALA A 121 -2.84 22.44 -11.11
CA ALA A 121 -3.76 21.81 -10.17
C ALA A 121 -3.30 21.95 -8.72
N VAL A 122 -4.25 21.82 -7.81
CA VAL A 122 -3.95 21.54 -6.41
C VAL A 122 -3.88 20.02 -6.25
N THR A 123 -2.71 19.50 -5.90
CA THR A 123 -2.52 18.07 -5.68
C THR A 123 -2.96 17.69 -4.27
N LEU A 124 -3.92 16.78 -4.20
CA LEU A 124 -4.39 16.18 -2.96
C LEU A 124 -3.78 14.80 -2.78
N LYS A 125 -3.32 14.51 -1.58
CA LYS A 125 -2.81 13.21 -1.16
C LYS A 125 -3.89 12.50 -0.36
N ILE A 126 -4.26 11.29 -0.81
CA ILE A 126 -5.21 10.41 -0.16
C ILE A 126 -4.44 9.31 0.55
N VAL A 127 -4.69 9.13 1.83
CA VAL A 127 -4.11 8.08 2.65
C VAL A 127 -5.24 7.21 3.19
N ALA A 128 -5.23 5.95 2.85
CA ALA A 128 -6.20 4.95 3.31
C ALA A 128 -5.48 3.66 3.69
N TRP A 129 -6.18 2.74 4.35
CA TRP A 129 -5.64 1.44 4.75
C TRP A 129 -6.44 0.35 4.06
N VAL A 130 -5.73 -0.53 3.36
CA VAL A 130 -6.31 -1.59 2.52
C VAL A 130 -5.64 -2.94 2.82
N PRO A 131 -6.30 -4.07 2.51
CA PRO A 131 -5.69 -5.37 2.68
C PRO A 131 -4.40 -5.53 1.86
N VAL A 132 -3.38 -6.11 2.46
CA VAL A 132 -2.06 -6.30 1.82
C VAL A 132 -2.17 -7.10 0.53
N LEU A 133 -3.02 -8.14 0.51
CA LEU A 133 -3.14 -9.07 -0.63
C LEU A 133 -3.80 -8.45 -1.86
N THR A 134 -4.64 -7.45 -1.66
CA THR A 134 -5.44 -6.80 -2.73
C THR A 134 -5.05 -5.35 -2.96
N GLN A 135 -3.96 -4.90 -2.36
CA GLN A 135 -3.53 -3.50 -2.33
C GLN A 135 -3.55 -2.83 -3.72
N ALA A 136 -3.02 -3.49 -4.75
CA ALA A 136 -2.98 -2.91 -6.09
C ALA A 136 -4.38 -2.67 -6.69
N ILE A 137 -5.29 -3.62 -6.50
CA ILE A 137 -6.68 -3.50 -6.97
C ILE A 137 -7.43 -2.47 -6.14
N ASP A 138 -7.21 -2.46 -4.83
CA ASP A 138 -7.90 -1.55 -3.92
C ASP A 138 -7.43 -0.10 -4.10
N CYS A 139 -6.15 0.11 -4.42
CA CYS A 139 -5.67 1.42 -4.84
C CYS A 139 -6.40 1.93 -6.10
N SER A 140 -6.62 1.06 -7.08
CA SER A 140 -7.40 1.40 -8.28
C SER A 140 -8.85 1.75 -7.93
N ARG A 141 -9.50 0.98 -7.06
CA ARG A 141 -10.86 1.25 -6.59
C ARG A 141 -10.99 2.59 -5.86
N ILE A 142 -10.01 2.91 -5.03
CA ILE A 142 -9.97 4.20 -4.33
C ILE A 142 -9.82 5.35 -5.32
N LEU A 143 -8.96 5.19 -6.32
CA LEU A 143 -8.73 6.21 -7.34
C LEU A 143 -9.99 6.43 -8.19
N GLU A 144 -10.66 5.36 -8.59
CA GLU A 144 -11.95 5.42 -9.31
C GLU A 144 -13.04 6.08 -8.46
N CYS A 145 -13.15 5.73 -7.19
CA CYS A 145 -14.07 6.38 -6.25
C CYS A 145 -13.78 7.87 -6.10
N ALA A 146 -12.52 8.27 -6.05
CA ALA A 146 -12.14 9.67 -6.00
C ALA A 146 -12.55 10.40 -7.29
N TYR A 147 -12.31 9.80 -8.46
CA TYR A 147 -12.73 10.33 -9.75
C TYR A 147 -14.25 10.52 -9.83
N ASP A 148 -15.02 9.50 -9.46
CA ASP A 148 -16.48 9.54 -9.47
C ASP A 148 -17.03 10.59 -8.50
N THR A 149 -16.42 10.70 -7.32
CA THR A 149 -16.80 11.71 -6.32
C THR A 149 -16.58 13.13 -6.84
N LEU A 150 -15.44 13.39 -7.47
CA LEU A 150 -15.13 14.70 -8.02
C LEU A 150 -16.09 15.06 -9.16
N ASN A 151 -16.34 14.12 -10.07
CA ASN A 151 -17.26 14.34 -11.18
C ASN A 151 -18.72 14.58 -10.71
N ALA A 152 -19.20 13.78 -9.76
CA ALA A 152 -20.56 13.93 -9.23
C ALA A 152 -20.80 15.27 -8.53
N ASN A 153 -19.73 15.93 -8.07
CA ASN A 153 -19.81 17.23 -7.39
C ASN A 153 -19.31 18.40 -8.26
N ASN A 154 -19.16 18.18 -9.56
CA ASN A 154 -18.70 19.19 -10.53
C ASN A 154 -17.33 19.80 -10.17
N ILE A 155 -16.44 19.00 -9.56
CA ILE A 155 -15.07 19.39 -9.24
C ILE A 155 -14.19 18.94 -10.40
N GLU A 156 -13.63 19.89 -11.10
CA GLU A 156 -12.81 19.64 -12.28
C GLU A 156 -11.47 19.03 -11.92
N ILE A 157 -11.08 17.99 -12.67
CA ILE A 157 -9.72 17.46 -12.69
C ILE A 157 -9.04 18.11 -13.89
N PRO A 158 -8.14 19.09 -13.69
CA PRO A 158 -7.65 19.92 -14.78
C PRO A 158 -6.67 19.15 -15.67
N PHE A 159 -6.75 19.44 -16.97
CA PHE A 159 -5.65 19.16 -17.89
C PHE A 159 -4.54 20.19 -17.68
N PRO A 160 -3.33 19.98 -18.24
CA PRO A 160 -2.30 21.00 -18.25
C PRO A 160 -2.85 22.33 -18.77
N GLN A 161 -2.68 23.41 -18.00
CA GLN A 161 -3.21 24.73 -18.30
C GLN A 161 -2.07 25.65 -18.71
N GLN A 162 -2.32 26.49 -19.71
CA GLN A 162 -1.36 27.50 -20.14
C GLN A 162 -2.11 28.80 -20.45
N ASP A 163 -1.78 29.86 -19.72
CA ASP A 163 -2.30 31.19 -20.00
C ASP A 163 -1.43 31.84 -21.08
N VAL A 164 -2.05 32.18 -22.21
CA VAL A 164 -1.38 32.89 -23.31
C VAL A 164 -1.84 34.34 -23.30
N HIS A 165 -0.94 35.24 -22.92
CA HIS A 165 -1.15 36.68 -23.03
C HIS A 165 -0.74 37.13 -24.44
N ILE A 166 -1.70 37.67 -25.21
CA ILE A 166 -1.50 38.22 -26.54
C ILE A 166 -1.41 39.73 -26.46
#